data_e1fc0956a42cdfdceb7e2ac197fddeaf
#
_entry.id   e1fc0956a42cdfdceb7e2ac197fddeaf
#
_cell.length_a   1.000
_cell.length_b   1.000
_cell.length_c   1.000
_cell.angle_alpha   90.00
_cell.angle_beta   90.00
_cell.angle_gamma   90.00
#
_symmetry.space_group_name_H-M   'P 1'
#
loop_
_entity.id
_entity.type
_entity.pdbx_description
1 polymer ?
#
loop_
_entity_poly.entity_id
_entity_poly.type
_entity_poly.pdbx_seq_one_letter_code
_entity_poly.pdbx_strand_id
1 'polypeptide(L)'
;MKIKLSKYFKKKPNPDYGQKFTSYKKAQSFSNNIGEYFDYRFTKFEGPDKVKLTERFYVGALLPSLINKKKPVIIDIGGGPNPVYSYIEKATNIKTKCFVLDTKKLVKIIKNNIPKRFKLNVKYISSLDEIKLKTVDIVYFNSSIQYLENYEELMKRLIKLNPKFISISYTPFNKRKKNYFSIQFGVPGSVHPIIFFSPKKLIMFMKKMKYKDVFKNNYQITPINKDFYYGDILFKKK
;
A
#
# COMPACT_ATOMS: atom_id res chain seq x y z
N MET A 1 8.76 -15.09 27.98
CA MET A 1 9.68 -13.94 28.29
C MET A 1 9.10 -12.69 27.65
N LYS A 2 8.36 -11.84 28.40
CA LYS A 2 7.83 -10.57 27.86
C LYS A 2 9.01 -9.59 27.74
N ILE A 3 9.51 -9.41 26.52
CA ILE A 3 10.52 -8.39 26.24
C ILE A 3 9.86 -7.03 26.49
N LYS A 4 10.36 -6.29 27.49
CA LYS A 4 9.87 -4.94 27.80
C LYS A 4 10.13 -4.04 26.57
N LEU A 5 9.11 -3.79 25.77
CA LEU A 5 9.12 -2.88 24.62
C LEU A 5 9.72 -1.50 24.95
N SER A 6 9.67 -1.06 26.23
CA SER A 6 10.28 0.18 26.70
C SER A 6 11.78 0.33 26.39
N LYS A 7 12.53 -0.77 26.21
CA LYS A 7 13.95 -0.73 25.83
C LYS A 7 14.19 -0.25 24.39
N TYR A 8 13.20 -0.43 23.51
CA TYR A 8 13.27 -0.05 22.09
C TYR A 8 12.75 1.37 21.82
N PHE A 9 12.02 1.98 22.78
CA PHE A 9 11.41 3.30 22.62
C PHE A 9 12.26 4.45 23.20
N LYS A 10 13.43 4.19 23.78
CA LYS A 10 14.20 5.20 24.54
C LYS A 10 15.01 6.19 23.72
N LYS A 11 15.11 6.08 22.39
CA LYS A 11 15.69 7.16 21.56
C LYS A 11 15.01 7.13 20.19
N LYS A 12 14.07 8.05 19.97
CA LYS A 12 13.58 8.32 18.62
C LYS A 12 14.71 8.90 17.79
N PRO A 13 15.10 8.23 16.74
CA PRO A 13 15.05 8.82 15.42
C PRO A 13 14.26 7.94 14.47
N ASN A 14 13.43 8.59 13.79
CA ASN A 14 12.50 8.25 12.76
C ASN A 14 12.93 7.16 11.76
N PRO A 15 12.01 6.42 11.26
CA PRO A 15 10.88 5.79 11.88
C PRO A 15 11.34 4.50 12.51
N ASP A 16 10.61 4.08 13.45
CA ASP A 16 10.50 2.91 14.22
C ASP A 16 10.75 1.59 13.46
N TYR A 17 11.92 1.46 12.82
CA TYR A 17 12.34 0.22 12.16
C TYR A 17 13.37 -0.51 13.02
N GLY A 18 13.14 -1.81 13.17
CA GLY A 18 14.01 -2.69 13.94
C GLY A 18 15.20 -3.21 13.12
N GLN A 19 15.79 -4.28 13.63
CA GLN A 19 16.90 -4.96 12.99
C GLN A 19 16.58 -5.53 11.60
N LYS A 20 17.63 -5.80 10.82
CA LYS A 20 17.50 -6.44 9.50
C LYS A 20 17.42 -7.95 9.65
N PHE A 21 16.58 -8.57 8.81
CA PHE A 21 16.39 -10.01 8.75
C PHE A 21 16.76 -10.54 7.36
N THR A 22 17.11 -11.81 7.30
CA THR A 22 17.48 -12.49 6.04
C THR A 22 16.27 -12.91 5.20
N SER A 23 15.07 -13.00 5.81
CA SER A 23 13.82 -13.32 5.13
C SER A 23 12.62 -12.63 5.79
N TYR A 24 11.52 -12.50 5.04
CA TYR A 24 10.25 -11.99 5.57
C TYR A 24 9.72 -12.86 6.72
N LYS A 25 9.77 -14.19 6.57
CA LYS A 25 9.32 -15.13 7.61
C LYS A 25 10.07 -14.95 8.94
N LYS A 26 11.38 -14.68 8.90
CA LYS A 26 12.13 -14.38 10.14
C LYS A 26 11.70 -13.06 10.77
N ALA A 27 11.46 -12.01 9.98
CA ALA A 27 10.92 -10.76 10.46
C ALA A 27 9.53 -10.94 11.06
N GLN A 28 8.66 -11.72 10.40
CA GLN A 28 7.31 -12.03 10.86
C GLN A 28 7.31 -12.83 12.16
N SER A 29 8.12 -13.89 12.25
CA SER A 29 8.25 -14.65 13.49
C SER A 29 8.71 -13.77 14.65
N PHE A 30 9.67 -12.89 14.41
CA PHE A 30 10.13 -11.94 15.41
C PHE A 30 9.02 -10.96 15.82
N SER A 31 8.29 -10.38 14.86
CA SER A 31 7.21 -9.43 15.14
C SER A 31 6.09 -10.07 15.96
N ASN A 32 5.71 -11.30 15.65
CA ASN A 32 4.69 -12.04 16.39
C ASN A 32 5.05 -12.31 17.85
N ASN A 33 6.36 -12.38 18.16
CA ASN A 33 6.83 -12.60 19.52
C ASN A 33 6.87 -11.31 20.37
N ILE A 34 6.83 -10.13 19.78
CA ILE A 34 7.00 -8.85 20.49
C ILE A 34 5.81 -7.91 20.38
N GLY A 35 4.84 -8.17 19.53
CA GLY A 35 3.66 -7.33 19.36
C GLY A 35 2.58 -7.95 18.48
N GLU A 36 1.52 -7.19 18.28
CA GLU A 36 0.40 -7.59 17.42
C GLU A 36 0.58 -7.03 16.00
N TYR A 37 0.23 -7.83 14.99
CA TYR A 37 0.24 -7.40 13.59
C TYR A 37 -0.89 -6.43 13.27
N PHE A 38 -1.88 -6.26 14.14
CA PHE A 38 -3.09 -5.50 13.85
C PHE A 38 -3.03 -4.08 14.39
N ASP A 39 -3.18 -3.09 13.51
CA ASP A 39 -3.24 -1.67 13.88
C ASP A 39 -4.67 -1.14 13.76
N TYR A 40 -5.30 -0.89 14.90
CA TYR A 40 -6.68 -0.40 14.99
C TYR A 40 -6.92 0.97 14.32
N ARG A 41 -5.87 1.76 14.05
CA ARG A 41 -6.00 3.02 13.31
C ARG A 41 -6.55 2.79 11.89
N PHE A 42 -6.24 1.64 11.30
CA PHE A 42 -6.73 1.27 9.97
C PHE A 42 -8.18 0.83 9.93
N THR A 43 -8.90 0.86 11.06
CA THR A 43 -10.33 0.51 11.12
C THR A 43 -11.22 1.74 11.20
N LYS A 44 -10.66 2.92 11.46
CA LYS A 44 -11.42 4.14 11.66
C LYS A 44 -11.84 4.74 10.32
N PHE A 45 -13.15 4.77 10.08
CA PHE A 45 -13.73 5.50 8.96
C PHE A 45 -13.88 6.98 9.33
N GLU A 46 -13.25 7.86 8.58
CA GLU A 46 -13.28 9.31 8.84
C GLU A 46 -14.31 10.05 7.96
N GLY A 47 -14.75 9.42 6.89
CA GLY A 47 -15.65 9.99 5.90
C GLY A 47 -14.92 10.86 4.86
N PRO A 48 -15.58 11.10 3.70
CA PRO A 48 -14.97 11.78 2.56
C PRO A 48 -14.52 13.21 2.83
N ASP A 49 -15.11 13.89 3.79
CA ASP A 49 -14.87 15.31 4.04
C ASP A 49 -13.66 15.58 4.96
N LYS A 50 -13.13 14.53 5.60
CA LYS A 50 -12.04 14.66 6.58
C LYS A 50 -10.68 14.24 6.05
N VAL A 51 -10.62 13.56 4.90
CA VAL A 51 -9.33 13.12 4.34
C VAL A 51 -8.65 14.27 3.63
N LYS A 52 -7.47 14.60 4.14
CA LYS A 52 -6.57 15.55 3.48
C LYS A 52 -5.76 14.81 2.44
N LEU A 53 -5.81 15.25 1.18
CA LEU A 53 -4.88 14.79 0.16
C LEU A 53 -3.49 15.33 0.53
N THR A 54 -2.65 14.43 1.02
CA THR A 54 -1.23 14.72 1.25
C THR A 54 -0.43 14.28 0.03
N GLU A 55 0.81 14.74 -0.08
CA GLU A 55 1.71 14.44 -1.22
C GLU A 55 1.79 12.94 -1.58
N ARG A 56 1.71 12.05 -0.58
CA ARG A 56 1.72 10.59 -0.79
C ARG A 56 0.56 10.06 -1.62
N PHE A 57 -0.50 10.84 -1.81
CA PHE A 57 -1.68 10.46 -2.58
C PHE A 57 -1.73 11.09 -3.97
N TYR A 58 -0.86 12.06 -4.30
CA TYR A 58 -0.95 12.82 -5.54
C TYR A 58 -0.86 11.94 -6.79
N VAL A 59 0.06 10.97 -6.80
CA VAL A 59 0.17 10.07 -7.96
C VAL A 59 -1.12 9.27 -8.14
N GLY A 60 -1.65 8.66 -7.07
CA GLY A 60 -2.92 7.94 -7.11
C GLY A 60 -4.09 8.81 -7.55
N ALA A 61 -4.15 10.05 -7.05
CA ALA A 61 -5.20 11.00 -7.37
C ALA A 61 -5.23 11.40 -8.86
N LEU A 62 -4.07 11.55 -9.48
CA LEU A 62 -3.97 11.96 -10.88
C LEU A 62 -4.17 10.80 -11.88
N LEU A 63 -3.96 9.55 -11.48
CA LEU A 63 -4.04 8.40 -12.38
C LEU A 63 -5.37 8.25 -13.12
N PRO A 64 -6.55 8.48 -12.50
CA PRO A 64 -7.82 8.38 -13.22
C PRO A 64 -7.93 9.33 -14.41
N SER A 65 -7.31 10.53 -14.34
CA SER A 65 -7.32 11.51 -15.43
C SER A 65 -6.54 11.05 -16.66
N LEU A 66 -5.62 10.09 -16.51
CA LEU A 66 -4.84 9.50 -17.60
C LEU A 66 -5.61 8.40 -18.36
N ILE A 67 -6.81 8.06 -17.89
CA ILE A 67 -7.66 7.04 -18.48
C ILE A 67 -8.78 7.69 -19.26
N ASN A 68 -8.80 7.46 -20.58
CA ASN A 68 -9.88 7.96 -21.43
C ASN A 68 -11.17 7.11 -21.26
N LYS A 69 -11.78 7.19 -20.09
CA LYS A 69 -13.06 6.55 -19.74
C LYS A 69 -13.82 7.42 -18.75
N LYS A 70 -15.15 7.47 -18.89
CA LYS A 70 -16.03 8.20 -17.94
C LYS A 70 -15.93 7.66 -16.50
N LYS A 71 -15.62 6.37 -16.35
CA LYS A 71 -15.55 5.71 -15.04
C LYS A 71 -14.42 4.68 -15.01
N PRO A 72 -13.15 5.09 -14.80
CA PRO A 72 -12.03 4.18 -14.65
C PRO A 72 -12.25 3.15 -13.55
N VAL A 73 -11.79 1.92 -13.78
CA VAL A 73 -11.85 0.81 -12.82
C VAL A 73 -10.52 0.69 -12.12
N ILE A 74 -10.54 0.72 -10.80
CA ILE A 74 -9.35 0.74 -9.95
C ILE A 74 -9.40 -0.39 -8.94
N ILE A 75 -8.25 -1.03 -8.72
CA ILE A 75 -8.03 -1.89 -7.54
C ILE A 75 -7.02 -1.19 -6.64
N ASP A 76 -7.45 -0.84 -5.44
CA ASP A 76 -6.64 -0.25 -4.38
C ASP A 76 -6.26 -1.34 -3.38
N ILE A 77 -4.98 -1.66 -3.30
CA ILE A 77 -4.47 -2.75 -2.45
C ILE A 77 -4.07 -2.19 -1.09
N GLY A 78 -4.77 -2.62 -0.04
CA GLY A 78 -4.54 -2.12 1.31
C GLY A 78 -5.00 -0.67 1.50
N GLY A 79 -6.00 -0.22 0.72
CA GLY A 79 -6.52 1.15 0.79
C GLY A 79 -7.23 1.49 2.11
N GLY A 80 -7.51 0.48 2.94
CA GLY A 80 -8.14 0.67 4.24
C GLY A 80 -9.55 1.27 4.17
N PRO A 81 -10.05 1.82 5.29
CA PRO A 81 -11.41 2.37 5.37
C PRO A 81 -11.58 3.71 4.63
N ASN A 82 -10.47 4.38 4.32
CA ASN A 82 -10.45 5.71 3.73
C ASN A 82 -9.62 5.73 2.43
N PRO A 83 -10.02 4.96 1.39
CA PRO A 83 -9.26 4.89 0.15
C PRO A 83 -9.30 6.24 -0.58
N VAL A 84 -8.17 6.64 -1.17
CA VAL A 84 -8.04 7.93 -1.85
C VAL A 84 -9.12 8.15 -2.92
N TYR A 85 -9.56 7.07 -3.58
CA TYR A 85 -10.55 7.14 -4.66
C TYR A 85 -11.98 7.44 -4.20
N SER A 86 -12.30 7.35 -2.90
CA SER A 86 -13.55 7.84 -2.37
C SER A 86 -13.60 9.37 -2.26
N TYR A 87 -12.44 10.04 -2.35
CA TYR A 87 -12.29 11.50 -2.21
C TYR A 87 -12.03 12.19 -3.54
N ILE A 88 -11.35 11.53 -4.46
CA ILE A 88 -10.97 12.08 -5.77
C ILE A 88 -12.19 12.53 -6.55
N GLU A 89 -13.29 11.80 -6.46
CA GLU A 89 -14.53 12.16 -7.16
C GLU A 89 -15.00 13.58 -6.79
N LYS A 90 -14.90 13.96 -5.50
CA LYS A 90 -15.23 15.32 -5.05
C LYS A 90 -14.22 16.37 -5.53
N ALA A 91 -12.95 16.02 -5.53
CA ALA A 91 -11.87 16.96 -5.85
C ALA A 91 -11.71 17.19 -7.37
N THR A 92 -12.05 16.22 -8.20
CA THR A 92 -11.75 16.22 -9.65
C THR A 92 -12.96 16.03 -10.55
N ASN A 93 -14.15 15.78 -10.01
CA ASN A 93 -15.35 15.33 -10.72
C ASN A 93 -15.17 14.04 -11.56
N ILE A 94 -14.07 13.31 -11.37
CA ILE A 94 -13.81 12.05 -12.07
C ILE A 94 -14.44 10.92 -11.27
N LYS A 95 -15.52 10.35 -11.78
CA LYS A 95 -16.15 9.17 -11.21
C LYS A 95 -15.28 7.94 -11.41
N THR A 96 -15.06 7.16 -10.36
CA THR A 96 -14.31 5.91 -10.44
C THR A 96 -15.15 4.73 -9.97
N LYS A 97 -14.78 3.51 -10.40
CA LYS A 97 -15.22 2.26 -9.79
C LYS A 97 -14.05 1.63 -9.06
N CYS A 98 -14.04 1.76 -7.74
CA CYS A 98 -12.92 1.30 -6.93
C CYS A 98 -13.25 0.01 -6.19
N PHE A 99 -12.34 -0.96 -6.25
CA PHE A 99 -12.29 -2.15 -5.41
C PHE A 99 -11.14 -1.99 -4.43
N VAL A 100 -11.42 -2.01 -3.14
CA VAL A 100 -10.39 -2.04 -2.09
C VAL A 100 -10.19 -3.49 -1.70
N LEU A 101 -9.01 -4.03 -2.01
CA LEU A 101 -8.60 -5.37 -1.60
C LEU A 101 -7.82 -5.30 -0.31
N ASP A 102 -8.33 -5.99 0.72
CA ASP A 102 -7.68 -6.07 2.01
C ASP A 102 -7.92 -7.43 2.69
N THR A 103 -7.34 -7.66 3.86
CA THR A 103 -7.55 -8.90 4.60
C THR A 103 -9.01 -9.11 4.97
N LYS A 104 -9.47 -10.37 5.01
CA LYS A 104 -10.85 -10.72 5.36
C LYS A 104 -11.30 -10.10 6.70
N LYS A 105 -10.40 -10.11 7.69
CA LYS A 105 -10.64 -9.51 9.02
C LYS A 105 -10.91 -8.01 8.89
N LEU A 106 -10.03 -7.27 8.19
CA LEU A 106 -10.15 -5.82 8.03
C LEU A 106 -11.37 -5.43 7.20
N VAL A 107 -11.62 -6.13 6.09
CA VAL A 107 -12.83 -5.91 5.26
C VAL A 107 -14.12 -6.07 6.07
N LYS A 108 -14.20 -7.09 6.95
CA LYS A 108 -15.36 -7.29 7.85
C LYS A 108 -15.52 -6.10 8.80
N ILE A 109 -14.44 -5.67 9.45
CA ILE A 109 -14.47 -4.53 10.38
C ILE A 109 -14.86 -3.24 9.66
N ILE A 110 -14.25 -2.96 8.51
CA ILE A 110 -14.55 -1.76 7.72
C ILE A 110 -16.02 -1.71 7.32
N LYS A 111 -16.56 -2.81 6.77
CA LYS A 111 -17.98 -2.88 6.37
C LYS A 111 -18.94 -2.60 7.52
N ASN A 112 -18.60 -3.02 8.74
CA ASN A 112 -19.41 -2.77 9.93
C ASN A 112 -19.29 -1.34 10.44
N ASN A 113 -18.14 -0.68 10.22
CA ASN A 113 -17.86 0.65 10.74
C ASN A 113 -18.24 1.79 9.78
N ILE A 114 -18.52 1.50 8.50
CA ILE A 114 -18.98 2.52 7.55
C ILE A 114 -20.46 2.82 7.84
N PRO A 115 -20.81 4.05 8.21
CA PRO A 115 -22.20 4.42 8.44
C PRO A 115 -23.03 4.26 7.16
N LYS A 116 -24.24 3.69 7.25
CA LYS A 116 -25.14 3.43 6.10
C LYS A 116 -25.46 4.66 5.26
N ARG A 117 -25.37 5.88 5.85
CA ARG A 117 -25.58 7.16 5.14
C ARG A 117 -24.53 7.47 4.08
N PHE A 118 -23.33 6.83 4.15
CA PHE A 118 -22.28 7.05 3.18
C PHE A 118 -22.40 6.05 2.02
N LYS A 119 -22.88 6.52 0.88
CA LYS A 119 -22.85 5.77 -0.39
C LYS A 119 -21.47 5.98 -1.04
N LEU A 120 -20.53 5.08 -0.76
CA LEU A 120 -19.22 5.11 -1.37
C LEU A 120 -19.25 4.40 -2.73
N ASN A 121 -18.59 4.98 -3.76
CA ASN A 121 -18.33 4.30 -5.04
C ASN A 121 -17.20 3.24 -4.90
N VAL A 122 -17.06 2.65 -3.72
CA VAL A 122 -16.02 1.72 -3.33
C VAL A 122 -16.63 0.39 -2.91
N LYS A 123 -16.11 -0.70 -3.45
CA LYS A 123 -16.44 -2.06 -3.02
C LYS A 123 -15.26 -2.67 -2.28
N TYR A 124 -15.44 -3.01 -1.02
CA TYR A 124 -14.45 -3.73 -0.21
C TYR A 124 -14.52 -5.23 -0.51
N ILE A 125 -13.38 -5.82 -0.86
CA ILE A 125 -13.22 -7.23 -1.20
C ILE A 125 -12.06 -7.86 -0.43
N SER A 126 -12.15 -9.14 -0.17
CA SER A 126 -11.09 -9.92 0.52
C SER A 126 -10.35 -10.88 -0.41
N SER A 127 -10.85 -11.04 -1.64
CA SER A 127 -10.22 -11.85 -2.69
C SER A 127 -10.39 -11.18 -4.05
N LEU A 128 -9.41 -11.36 -4.93
CA LEU A 128 -9.52 -10.97 -6.35
C LEU A 128 -10.65 -11.71 -7.07
N ASP A 129 -11.02 -12.90 -6.60
CA ASP A 129 -12.08 -13.72 -7.21
C ASP A 129 -13.47 -13.09 -7.07
N GLU A 130 -13.62 -12.11 -6.14
CA GLU A 130 -14.84 -11.30 -6.03
C GLU A 130 -14.99 -10.26 -7.16
N ILE A 131 -13.93 -10.06 -7.98
CA ILE A 131 -13.95 -9.15 -9.13
C ILE A 131 -14.45 -9.90 -10.36
N LYS A 132 -15.68 -9.62 -10.78
CA LYS A 132 -16.31 -10.22 -11.98
C LYS A 132 -16.00 -9.42 -13.27
N LEU A 133 -14.82 -8.81 -13.36
CA LEU A 133 -14.38 -8.00 -14.49
C LEU A 133 -13.20 -8.66 -15.20
N LYS A 134 -13.21 -8.64 -16.52
CA LYS A 134 -12.09 -9.14 -17.34
C LYS A 134 -10.88 -8.19 -17.31
N THR A 135 -11.13 -6.89 -17.15
CA THR A 135 -10.08 -5.85 -17.18
C THR A 135 -10.30 -4.82 -16.11
N VAL A 136 -9.19 -4.24 -15.64
CA VAL A 136 -9.15 -3.06 -14.78
C VAL A 136 -8.23 -2.02 -15.40
N ASP A 137 -8.36 -0.76 -15.03
CA ASP A 137 -7.55 0.30 -15.64
C ASP A 137 -6.30 0.59 -14.80
N ILE A 138 -6.44 0.57 -13.48
CA ILE A 138 -5.40 0.96 -12.54
C ILE A 138 -5.32 -0.05 -11.40
N VAL A 139 -4.10 -0.45 -11.06
CA VAL A 139 -3.77 -1.11 -9.78
C VAL A 139 -2.94 -0.13 -8.96
N TYR A 140 -3.35 0.11 -7.74
CA TYR A 140 -2.73 1.08 -6.85
C TYR A 140 -2.31 0.45 -5.53
N PHE A 141 -1.05 0.65 -5.17
CA PHE A 141 -0.49 0.34 -3.87
C PHE A 141 -0.02 1.66 -3.25
N ASN A 142 -0.56 2.01 -2.11
CA ASN A 142 -0.09 3.17 -1.37
C ASN A 142 0.33 2.75 0.03
N SER A 143 1.62 2.71 0.27
CA SER A 143 2.19 2.25 1.55
C SER A 143 1.66 0.87 1.99
N SER A 144 1.47 -0.05 1.06
CA SER A 144 0.85 -1.35 1.33
C SER A 144 1.66 -2.55 0.82
N ILE A 145 2.30 -2.45 -0.34
CA ILE A 145 3.04 -3.56 -0.95
C ILE A 145 4.18 -4.09 -0.05
N GLN A 146 4.76 -3.23 0.77
CA GLN A 146 5.86 -3.59 1.68
C GLN A 146 5.47 -4.56 2.79
N TYR A 147 4.19 -4.75 3.03
CA TYR A 147 3.66 -5.70 4.03
C TYR A 147 3.24 -7.04 3.43
N LEU A 148 3.41 -7.22 2.13
CA LEU A 148 2.97 -8.42 1.41
C LEU A 148 4.16 -9.35 1.13
N GLU A 149 4.26 -10.47 1.87
CA GLU A 149 5.30 -11.47 1.65
C GLU A 149 5.31 -11.96 0.18
N ASN A 150 4.14 -12.32 -0.33
CA ASN A 150 3.97 -12.91 -1.66
C ASN A 150 3.54 -11.87 -2.72
N TYR A 151 4.13 -10.65 -2.64
CA TYR A 151 3.78 -9.55 -3.55
C TYR A 151 3.95 -9.90 -5.04
N GLU A 152 4.93 -10.73 -5.40
CA GLU A 152 5.17 -11.14 -6.79
C GLU A 152 4.02 -12.00 -7.32
N GLU A 153 3.49 -12.91 -6.50
CA GLU A 153 2.35 -13.75 -6.87
C GLU A 153 1.07 -12.92 -7.01
N LEU A 154 0.79 -12.06 -6.03
CA LEU A 154 -0.34 -11.13 -6.11
C LEU A 154 -0.23 -10.25 -7.36
N MET A 155 0.96 -9.71 -7.65
CA MET A 155 1.19 -8.88 -8.82
C MET A 155 0.90 -9.65 -10.13
N LYS A 156 1.34 -10.92 -10.25
CA LYS A 156 1.02 -11.77 -11.41
C LYS A 156 -0.49 -11.97 -11.59
N ARG A 157 -1.23 -12.15 -10.49
CA ARG A 157 -2.71 -12.27 -10.53
C ARG A 157 -3.35 -10.96 -10.96
N LEU A 158 -2.89 -9.82 -10.44
CA LEU A 158 -3.38 -8.49 -10.81
C LEU A 158 -3.12 -8.16 -12.29
N ILE A 159 -1.96 -8.55 -12.81
CA ILE A 159 -1.58 -8.34 -14.22
C ILE A 159 -2.50 -9.12 -15.18
N LYS A 160 -3.05 -10.27 -14.78
CA LYS A 160 -4.06 -11.00 -15.58
C LYS A 160 -5.34 -10.18 -15.82
N LEU A 161 -5.64 -9.20 -14.95
CA LEU A 161 -6.74 -8.26 -15.15
C LEU A 161 -6.36 -7.10 -16.09
N ASN A 162 -5.20 -7.17 -16.72
CA ASN A 162 -4.75 -6.29 -17.79
C ASN A 162 -4.74 -4.78 -17.46
N PRO A 163 -4.25 -4.32 -16.30
CA PRO A 163 -4.24 -2.92 -15.96
C PRO A 163 -3.36 -2.10 -16.90
N LYS A 164 -3.84 -0.88 -17.28
CA LYS A 164 -3.05 0.07 -18.04
C LYS A 164 -1.92 0.67 -17.22
N PHE A 165 -2.19 0.94 -15.94
CA PHE A 165 -1.21 1.46 -15.00
C PHE A 165 -1.16 0.63 -13.72
N ILE A 166 0.05 0.51 -13.17
CA ILE A 166 0.31 -0.03 -11.83
C ILE A 166 1.15 0.99 -11.10
N SER A 167 0.62 1.55 -10.02
CA SER A 167 1.32 2.52 -9.17
C SER A 167 1.73 1.87 -7.85
N ILE A 168 2.99 2.02 -7.52
CA ILE A 168 3.55 1.65 -6.22
C ILE A 168 4.01 2.94 -5.58
N SER A 169 3.20 3.44 -4.62
CA SER A 169 3.35 4.76 -4.03
C SER A 169 3.70 4.67 -2.55
N TYR A 170 4.44 5.68 -2.09
CA TYR A 170 4.88 5.85 -0.70
C TYR A 170 5.47 4.58 -0.08
N THR A 171 6.36 3.96 -0.85
CA THR A 171 6.96 2.65 -0.53
C THR A 171 8.42 2.83 -0.14
N PRO A 172 8.92 2.12 0.91
CA PRO A 172 10.32 2.22 1.31
C PRO A 172 11.21 1.48 0.31
N PHE A 173 12.01 2.25 -0.41
CA PHE A 173 13.03 1.76 -1.34
C PHE A 173 14.41 1.85 -0.71
N ASN A 174 15.19 0.78 -0.79
CA ASN A 174 16.57 0.78 -0.33
C ASN A 174 17.55 1.13 -1.48
N LYS A 175 18.74 1.58 -1.11
CA LYS A 175 19.82 1.92 -2.06
C LYS A 175 20.63 0.69 -2.53
N ARG A 176 20.28 -0.52 -2.09
CA ARG A 176 21.01 -1.77 -2.37
C ARG A 176 20.44 -2.49 -3.60
N LYS A 177 21.21 -3.45 -4.13
CA LYS A 177 20.78 -4.29 -5.27
C LYS A 177 19.73 -5.33 -4.94
N LYS A 178 19.53 -5.67 -3.64
CA LYS A 178 18.60 -6.71 -3.17
C LYS A 178 17.60 -6.12 -2.18
N ASN A 179 16.39 -6.71 -2.13
CA ASN A 179 15.45 -6.43 -1.05
C ASN A 179 16.07 -6.84 0.29
N TYR A 180 15.72 -6.13 1.35
CA TYR A 180 15.95 -6.61 2.70
C TYR A 180 14.68 -6.50 3.53
N PHE A 181 14.66 -7.19 4.66
CA PHE A 181 13.49 -7.31 5.52
C PHE A 181 13.81 -6.72 6.88
N SER A 182 12.82 -6.11 7.51
CA SER A 182 12.90 -5.53 8.84
C SER A 182 11.55 -5.64 9.53
N ILE A 183 11.44 -5.04 10.68
CA ILE A 183 10.16 -4.81 11.35
C ILE A 183 9.92 -3.31 11.44
N GLN A 184 8.65 -2.94 11.38
CA GLN A 184 8.18 -1.59 11.62
C GLN A 184 7.36 -1.58 12.90
N PHE A 185 7.68 -0.65 13.80
CA PHE A 185 6.88 -0.36 14.97
C PHE A 185 5.82 0.68 14.60
N GLY A 186 4.56 0.32 14.75
CA GLY A 186 3.42 1.22 14.52
C GLY A 186 3.00 1.95 15.79
N VAL A 187 1.70 1.98 16.06
CA VAL A 187 1.16 2.43 17.36
C VAL A 187 1.65 1.52 18.48
N PRO A 188 1.64 1.95 19.77
CA PRO A 188 2.04 1.12 20.87
C PRO A 188 1.42 -0.29 20.80
N GLY A 189 2.28 -1.32 20.77
CA GLY A 189 1.90 -2.72 20.66
C GLY A 189 1.79 -3.28 19.21
N SER A 190 1.78 -2.43 18.19
CA SER A 190 1.70 -2.87 16.79
C SER A 190 3.09 -3.03 16.17
N VAL A 191 3.39 -4.22 15.66
CA VAL A 191 4.67 -4.53 15.01
C VAL A 191 4.42 -5.29 13.71
N HIS A 192 5.00 -4.79 12.61
CA HIS A 192 4.78 -5.34 11.26
C HIS A 192 6.10 -5.75 10.62
N PRO A 193 6.19 -6.95 10.04
CA PRO A 193 7.29 -7.28 9.12
C PRO A 193 7.17 -6.39 7.88
N ILE A 194 8.31 -5.91 7.38
CA ILE A 194 8.35 -4.97 6.26
C ILE A 194 9.45 -5.32 5.27
N ILE A 195 9.16 -5.11 3.99
CA ILE A 195 10.11 -5.25 2.89
C ILE A 195 10.62 -3.86 2.49
N PHE A 196 11.94 -3.70 2.45
CA PHE A 196 12.60 -2.58 1.81
C PHE A 196 13.00 -3.00 0.40
N PHE A 197 12.29 -2.48 -0.59
CA PHE A 197 12.46 -2.91 -1.98
C PHE A 197 13.74 -2.35 -2.61
N SER A 198 14.41 -3.18 -3.40
CA SER A 198 15.36 -2.69 -4.40
C SER A 198 14.59 -2.20 -5.62
N PRO A 199 14.64 -0.89 -5.97
CA PRO A 199 13.94 -0.36 -7.15
C PRO A 199 14.34 -1.11 -8.42
N LYS A 200 15.64 -1.42 -8.56
CA LYS A 200 16.17 -2.17 -9.71
C LYS A 200 15.51 -3.55 -9.83
N LYS A 201 15.41 -4.31 -8.73
CA LYS A 201 14.78 -5.65 -8.74
C LYS A 201 13.30 -5.55 -9.10
N LEU A 202 12.58 -4.60 -8.53
CA LEU A 202 11.16 -4.39 -8.81
C LEU A 202 10.92 -3.99 -10.27
N ILE A 203 11.71 -3.06 -10.81
CA ILE A 203 11.61 -2.64 -12.21
C ILE A 203 11.93 -3.81 -13.15
N MET A 204 12.95 -4.62 -12.85
CA MET A 204 13.27 -5.81 -13.66
C MET A 204 12.13 -6.83 -13.65
N PHE A 205 11.50 -7.07 -12.49
CA PHE A 205 10.32 -7.92 -12.38
C PHE A 205 9.17 -7.39 -13.24
N MET A 206 8.85 -6.10 -13.16
CA MET A 206 7.77 -5.48 -13.94
C MET A 206 8.06 -5.48 -15.44
N LYS A 207 9.32 -5.28 -15.84
CA LYS A 207 9.74 -5.39 -17.27
C LYS A 207 9.50 -6.78 -17.85
N LYS A 208 9.77 -7.86 -17.08
CA LYS A 208 9.44 -9.23 -17.48
C LYS A 208 7.92 -9.42 -17.68
N MET A 209 7.10 -8.68 -16.94
CA MET A 209 5.64 -8.68 -17.05
C MET A 209 5.11 -7.70 -18.14
N LYS A 210 5.98 -7.18 -19.03
CA LYS A 210 5.66 -6.23 -20.11
C LYS A 210 5.15 -4.86 -19.63
N TYR A 211 5.64 -4.40 -18.48
CA TYR A 211 5.42 -3.04 -17.99
C TYR A 211 6.71 -2.24 -18.02
N LYS A 212 6.63 -0.95 -18.35
CA LYS A 212 7.75 0.00 -18.26
C LYS A 212 7.50 1.01 -17.16
N ASP A 213 8.55 1.39 -16.45
CA ASP A 213 8.54 2.50 -15.51
C ASP A 213 8.47 3.82 -16.29
N VAL A 214 7.46 4.64 -16.02
CA VAL A 214 7.19 5.91 -16.71
C VAL A 214 7.32 7.11 -15.80
N PHE A 215 7.32 6.92 -14.50
CA PHE A 215 7.51 7.99 -13.51
C PHE A 215 8.14 7.42 -12.25
N LYS A 216 9.00 8.21 -11.62
CA LYS A 216 9.62 7.96 -10.31
C LYS A 216 9.66 9.24 -9.51
N ASN A 217 9.39 9.11 -8.22
CA ASN A 217 9.52 10.20 -7.26
C ASN A 217 10.20 9.70 -5.99
N ASN A 218 10.96 10.56 -5.34
CA ASN A 218 11.57 10.32 -4.05
C ASN A 218 11.08 11.38 -3.08
N TYR A 219 10.47 10.94 -1.99
CA TYR A 219 10.06 11.85 -0.93
C TYR A 219 11.23 12.24 -0.05
N GLN A 220 11.38 13.53 0.19
CA GLN A 220 12.31 14.04 1.19
C GLN A 220 11.67 13.89 2.57
N ILE A 221 11.96 12.79 3.26
CA ILE A 221 11.48 12.55 4.61
C ILE A 221 12.58 12.93 5.58
N THR A 222 12.28 13.82 6.50
CA THR A 222 13.21 14.27 7.54
C THR A 222 12.98 13.45 8.83
N PRO A 223 14.04 12.91 9.46
CA PRO A 223 15.44 12.98 9.07
C PRO A 223 15.78 12.06 7.89
N ILE A 224 16.76 12.46 7.10
CA ILE A 224 17.22 11.69 5.94
C ILE A 224 17.82 10.36 6.41
N ASN A 225 17.21 9.26 6.02
CA ASN A 225 17.78 7.93 6.26
C ASN A 225 18.80 7.60 5.15
N LYS A 226 20.00 7.18 5.56
CA LYS A 226 21.08 6.86 4.60
C LYS A 226 20.84 5.54 3.87
N ASP A 227 20.08 4.62 4.44
CA ASP A 227 19.87 3.26 3.96
C ASP A 227 18.68 3.12 2.99
N PHE A 228 17.65 3.96 3.13
CA PHE A 228 16.44 3.90 2.34
C PHE A 228 15.80 5.28 2.15
N TYR A 229 14.81 5.36 1.27
CA TYR A 229 13.94 6.52 1.05
C TYR A 229 12.52 6.04 0.76
N TYR A 230 11.54 6.89 0.97
CA TYR A 230 10.20 6.65 0.46
C TYR A 230 10.08 7.19 -0.95
N GLY A 231 9.35 6.48 -1.81
CA GLY A 231 9.20 6.91 -3.20
C GLY A 231 8.00 6.30 -3.87
N ASP A 232 7.81 6.74 -5.11
CA ASP A 232 6.81 6.23 -6.04
C ASP A 232 7.49 5.66 -7.28
N ILE A 233 6.89 4.60 -7.82
CA ILE A 233 7.19 4.12 -9.17
C ILE A 233 5.86 3.85 -9.86
N LEU A 234 5.63 4.53 -10.98
CA LEU A 234 4.49 4.29 -11.86
C LEU A 234 4.93 3.44 -13.04
N PHE A 235 4.23 2.34 -13.23
CA PHE A 235 4.40 1.45 -14.36
C PHE A 235 3.23 1.60 -15.34
N LYS A 236 3.54 1.63 -16.63
CA LYS A 236 2.57 1.61 -17.74
C LYS A 236 2.78 0.34 -18.55
N LYS A 237 1.69 -0.30 -18.94
CA LYS A 237 1.71 -1.43 -19.87
C LYS A 237 2.33 -1.00 -21.20
N LYS A 238 3.22 -1.86 -21.74
CA LYS A 238 3.79 -1.68 -23.09
C LYS A 238 2.76 -1.94 -24.17
#